data_ee559bc1bb97614af086afea0e1c3216
#
_entry.id   ee559bc1bb97614af086afea0e1c3216
#
_cell.length_a   1.000
_cell.length_b   1.000
_cell.length_c   1.000
_cell.angle_alpha   90.00
_cell.angle_beta   90.00
_cell.angle_gamma   90.00
#
_symmetry.space_group_name_H-M   'P 1'
#
loop_
_entity.id
_entity.type
_entity.pdbx_description
1 polymer ?
#
loop_
_entity_poly.entity_id
_entity_poly.type
_entity_poly.pdbx_seq_one_letter_code
_entity_poly.pdbx_strand_id
1 'polypeptide(L)'
;MAKHEMLKNSIIIGAHPDDELLWFASILKDVDEIVLVYEDFFAEPHIGDARRKVIAEFPHPNVTSLGMSESGAAGCADWSDPKIDRYGVKLGIETNRRILTGFARKSYASLVPSAQDRGIPWINRAYQDNFALLQAALRPRLRPDMNVFTHNPWGEYGHEEHVQLFRVLDGLRQEIGFKLWMSNYCTNRALPLAMRYFAKAAGPYVRLPVDKDYAQKLADLYIKHGCWTWPADWRWFDEECFMEAPSDDREPLDFGHLFPLNMFTMSEPKSSLRMTTTVAASAAGVALAAIALTD
;
A
#
# COMPACT_ATOMS: atom_id res chain seq x y z
N MET A 1 17.26 20.11 18.54
CA MET A 1 17.37 20.74 17.20
C MET A 1 16.05 21.39 16.86
N ALA A 2 16.06 22.50 16.07
CA ALA A 2 14.81 23.09 15.60
C ALA A 2 14.11 22.08 14.64
N LYS A 3 12.80 21.87 14.80
CA LYS A 3 11.99 21.03 13.93
C LYS A 3 12.05 21.57 12.50
N HIS A 4 12.31 20.71 11.50
CA HIS A 4 12.32 21.13 10.11
C HIS A 4 10.97 21.73 9.70
N GLU A 5 10.97 22.74 8.84
CA GLU A 5 9.74 23.49 8.48
C GLU A 5 8.62 22.57 7.93
N MET A 6 9.00 21.57 7.11
CA MET A 6 8.03 20.61 6.56
C MET A 6 7.43 19.67 7.62
N LEU A 7 7.98 19.63 8.84
CA LEU A 7 7.46 18.79 9.93
C LEU A 7 6.54 19.57 10.89
N LYS A 8 6.27 20.84 10.60
CA LYS A 8 5.27 21.63 11.33
C LYS A 8 3.88 21.37 10.74
N ASN A 9 2.88 21.22 11.59
CA ASN A 9 1.52 20.87 11.19
C ASN A 9 1.52 19.66 10.24
N SER A 10 2.23 18.60 10.63
CA SER A 10 2.57 17.49 9.76
C SER A 10 1.80 16.22 10.11
N ILE A 11 1.42 15.48 9.08
CA ILE A 11 0.74 14.21 9.20
C ILE A 11 1.32 13.19 8.23
N ILE A 12 1.58 11.96 8.70
CA ILE A 12 1.79 10.80 7.83
C ILE A 12 0.44 10.13 7.60
N ILE A 13 0.10 9.87 6.35
CA ILE A 13 -1.06 9.05 5.98
C ILE A 13 -0.53 7.86 5.18
N GLY A 14 -0.40 6.71 5.85
CA GLY A 14 0.06 5.44 5.30
C GLY A 14 -1.12 4.53 4.95
N ALA A 15 -0.95 3.69 3.93
CA ALA A 15 -1.98 2.76 3.53
C ALA A 15 -2.15 1.65 4.56
N HIS A 16 -1.07 1.00 4.97
CA HIS A 16 -1.12 -0.15 5.87
C HIS A 16 -0.31 0.10 7.14
N PRO A 17 -0.67 -0.52 8.26
CA PRO A 17 0.22 -0.61 9.43
C PRO A 17 1.49 -1.37 9.03
N ASP A 18 2.61 -0.71 9.16
CA ASP A 18 4.02 -0.93 8.80
C ASP A 18 4.57 0.06 7.75
N ASP A 19 3.74 0.69 6.94
CA ASP A 19 4.15 1.68 5.94
C ASP A 19 4.85 2.89 6.57
N GLU A 20 4.41 3.30 7.77
CA GLU A 20 4.95 4.47 8.48
C GLU A 20 6.43 4.29 8.83
N LEU A 21 6.86 3.07 9.10
CA LEU A 21 8.26 2.79 9.42
C LEU A 21 9.07 2.30 8.21
N LEU A 22 8.40 1.87 7.16
CA LEU A 22 9.06 1.43 5.92
C LEU A 22 9.44 2.59 5.01
N TRP A 23 8.57 3.61 4.92
CA TRP A 23 8.68 4.67 3.93
C TRP A 23 8.89 6.06 4.51
N PHE A 24 8.75 6.22 5.85
CA PHE A 24 8.78 7.50 6.54
C PHE A 24 9.61 7.44 7.84
N ALA A 25 10.52 6.48 7.93
CA ALA A 25 11.30 6.23 9.16
C ALA A 25 12.10 7.45 9.65
N SER A 26 12.57 8.29 8.73
CA SER A 26 13.36 9.50 9.06
C SER A 26 12.54 10.62 9.72
N ILE A 27 11.21 10.61 9.56
CA ILE A 27 10.32 11.67 10.08
C ILE A 27 9.36 11.16 11.15
N LEU A 28 9.30 9.87 11.35
CA LEU A 28 8.29 9.18 12.15
C LEU A 28 8.19 9.69 13.61
N LYS A 29 9.30 10.11 14.21
CA LYS A 29 9.34 10.67 15.57
C LYS A 29 8.85 12.12 15.65
N ASP A 30 8.95 12.84 14.54
CA ASP A 30 8.88 14.30 14.52
C ASP A 30 7.58 14.84 13.91
N VAL A 31 6.80 13.99 13.25
CA VAL A 31 5.47 14.37 12.73
C VAL A 31 4.47 14.58 13.88
N ASP A 32 3.42 15.34 13.63
CA ASP A 32 2.43 15.65 14.66
C ASP A 32 1.34 14.57 14.76
N GLU A 33 1.05 13.85 13.67
CA GLU A 33 0.01 12.82 13.60
C GLU A 33 0.40 11.70 12.61
N ILE A 34 -0.06 10.48 12.88
CA ILE A 34 0.05 9.33 11.98
C ILE A 34 -1.34 8.73 11.81
N VAL A 35 -1.77 8.56 10.57
CA VAL A 35 -3.03 7.91 10.20
C VAL A 35 -2.73 6.71 9.32
N LEU A 36 -3.17 5.53 9.74
CA LEU A 36 -3.09 4.29 8.99
C LEU A 36 -4.47 3.93 8.46
N VAL A 37 -4.56 3.62 7.17
CA VAL A 37 -5.85 3.51 6.49
C VAL A 37 -6.43 2.12 6.61
N TYR A 38 -5.74 1.12 6.06
CA TYR A 38 -6.23 -0.24 5.92
C TYR A 38 -5.72 -1.10 7.07
N GLU A 39 -6.61 -1.41 7.99
CA GLU A 39 -6.27 -2.23 9.15
C GLU A 39 -6.36 -3.71 8.84
N ASP A 40 -7.43 -4.12 8.16
CA ASP A 40 -7.65 -5.53 7.85
C ASP A 40 -6.87 -5.99 6.63
N PHE A 41 -6.08 -7.03 6.79
CA PHE A 41 -5.36 -7.67 5.68
C PHE A 41 -6.26 -8.72 5.02
N PHE A 42 -6.66 -8.43 3.79
CA PHE A 42 -7.62 -9.25 3.06
C PHE A 42 -7.24 -10.76 2.98
N ALA A 43 -5.97 -11.06 2.72
CA ALA A 43 -5.51 -12.44 2.57
C ALA A 43 -5.52 -13.22 3.89
N GLU A 44 -5.30 -12.53 5.02
CA GLU A 44 -5.14 -13.09 6.35
C GLU A 44 -5.79 -12.20 7.42
N PRO A 45 -7.12 -12.30 7.63
CA PRO A 45 -7.88 -11.38 8.50
C PRO A 45 -7.39 -11.29 9.95
N HIS A 46 -6.73 -12.37 10.46
CA HIS A 46 -6.16 -12.35 11.81
C HIS A 46 -5.01 -11.34 11.98
N ILE A 47 -4.39 -10.91 10.89
CA ILE A 47 -3.37 -9.84 10.89
C ILE A 47 -4.00 -8.51 11.29
N GLY A 48 -5.25 -8.25 10.93
CA GLY A 48 -5.96 -7.04 11.36
C GLY A 48 -6.06 -6.92 12.88
N ASP A 49 -6.39 -8.02 13.57
CA ASP A 49 -6.40 -8.04 15.05
C ASP A 49 -5.03 -7.75 15.66
N ALA A 50 -3.97 -8.25 15.03
CA ALA A 50 -2.60 -8.02 15.46
C ALA A 50 -2.17 -6.56 15.20
N ARG A 51 -2.52 -6.00 14.05
CA ARG A 51 -2.28 -4.59 13.71
C ARG A 51 -2.94 -3.63 14.71
N ARG A 52 -4.18 -3.91 15.14
CA ARG A 52 -4.86 -3.12 16.19
C ARG A 52 -4.07 -3.09 17.49
N LYS A 53 -3.47 -4.23 17.89
CA LYS A 53 -2.62 -4.29 19.09
C LYS A 53 -1.35 -3.46 18.93
N VAL A 54 -0.71 -3.50 17.77
CA VAL A 54 0.45 -2.66 17.47
C VAL A 54 0.09 -1.18 17.59
N ILE A 55 -1.02 -0.75 16.96
CA ILE A 55 -1.47 0.64 17.00
C ILE A 55 -1.73 1.10 18.45
N ALA A 56 -2.33 0.24 19.29
CA ALA A 56 -2.58 0.54 20.69
C ALA A 56 -1.30 0.65 21.55
N GLU A 57 -0.22 -0.04 21.17
CA GLU A 57 1.08 0.00 21.86
C GLU A 57 2.09 0.95 21.16
N PHE A 58 1.69 1.60 20.08
CA PHE A 58 2.60 2.41 19.27
C PHE A 58 3.13 3.61 20.09
N PRO A 59 4.45 3.86 20.10
CA PRO A 59 5.04 4.85 21.01
C PRO A 59 4.85 6.31 20.57
N HIS A 60 4.18 6.55 19.46
CA HIS A 60 3.84 7.91 19.03
C HIS A 60 2.50 8.34 19.65
N PRO A 61 2.39 9.58 20.20
CA PRO A 61 1.20 10.00 20.98
C PRO A 61 -0.08 10.11 20.14
N ASN A 62 0.04 10.35 18.83
CA ASN A 62 -1.09 10.62 17.94
C ASN A 62 -1.07 9.64 16.75
N VAL A 63 -1.25 8.34 17.01
CA VAL A 63 -1.45 7.33 15.97
C VAL A 63 -2.91 6.90 15.95
N THR A 64 -3.51 6.87 14.77
CA THR A 64 -4.89 6.43 14.59
C THR A 64 -5.01 5.51 13.38
N SER A 65 -5.99 4.61 13.39
CA SER A 65 -6.41 3.84 12.23
C SER A 65 -7.77 4.32 11.75
N LEU A 66 -7.99 4.30 10.42
CA LEU A 66 -9.32 4.50 9.85
C LEU A 66 -10.16 3.20 9.92
N GLY A 67 -9.56 2.07 10.26
CA GLY A 67 -10.23 0.78 10.38
C GLY A 67 -10.82 0.28 9.06
N MET A 68 -10.33 0.73 7.93
CA MET A 68 -10.82 0.30 6.62
C MET A 68 -10.26 -1.09 6.29
N SER A 69 -11.01 -1.83 5.48
CA SER A 69 -10.54 -3.11 4.95
C SER A 69 -9.86 -2.92 3.60
N GLU A 70 -8.76 -3.65 3.38
CA GLU A 70 -8.12 -3.73 2.06
C GLU A 70 -9.09 -4.26 1.01
N SER A 71 -8.94 -3.79 -0.22
CA SER A 71 -9.73 -4.27 -1.37
C SER A 71 -9.26 -5.63 -1.91
N GLY A 72 -8.06 -6.06 -1.52
CA GLY A 72 -7.38 -7.21 -2.10
C GLY A 72 -6.77 -6.94 -3.47
N ALA A 73 -6.58 -5.68 -3.82
CA ALA A 73 -6.05 -5.26 -5.13
C ALA A 73 -4.55 -5.52 -5.31
N ALA A 74 -3.80 -5.77 -4.23
CA ALA A 74 -2.36 -5.99 -4.28
C ALA A 74 -1.96 -7.05 -5.32
N GLY A 75 -1.14 -6.68 -6.32
CA GLY A 75 -0.72 -7.55 -7.42
C GLY A 75 -1.80 -7.84 -8.47
N CYS A 76 -2.86 -7.05 -8.55
CA CYS A 76 -3.91 -7.19 -9.57
C CYS A 76 -3.69 -6.31 -10.82
N ALA A 77 -2.80 -5.31 -10.75
CA ALA A 77 -2.46 -4.49 -11.90
C ALA A 77 -1.37 -5.13 -12.78
N ASP A 78 -1.31 -4.71 -14.04
CA ASP A 78 -0.18 -5.00 -14.91
C ASP A 78 0.90 -3.94 -14.70
N TRP A 79 1.91 -4.28 -13.92
CA TRP A 79 3.01 -3.38 -13.60
C TRP A 79 4.08 -3.28 -14.69
N SER A 80 4.02 -4.12 -15.72
CA SER A 80 4.87 -3.98 -16.91
C SER A 80 4.42 -2.86 -17.83
N ASP A 81 3.10 -2.58 -17.87
CA ASP A 81 2.48 -1.45 -18.57
C ASP A 81 1.31 -0.87 -17.75
N PRO A 82 1.60 -0.24 -16.59
CA PRO A 82 0.58 0.20 -15.66
C PRO A 82 -0.29 1.30 -16.28
N LYS A 83 -1.59 1.11 -16.26
CA LYS A 83 -2.57 2.12 -16.68
C LYS A 83 -3.16 2.79 -15.46
N ILE A 84 -3.25 4.11 -15.49
CA ILE A 84 -3.86 4.91 -14.44
C ILE A 84 -5.28 5.30 -14.84
N ASP A 85 -6.19 5.18 -13.90
CA ASP A 85 -7.54 5.73 -14.00
C ASP A 85 -7.83 6.67 -12.81
N ARG A 86 -9.08 7.08 -12.64
CA ARG A 86 -9.47 8.00 -11.57
C ARG A 86 -9.28 7.40 -10.17
N TYR A 87 -9.28 6.09 -10.03
CA TYR A 87 -9.20 5.39 -8.74
C TYR A 87 -7.78 5.00 -8.34
N GLY A 88 -6.83 5.05 -9.26
CA GLY A 88 -5.44 4.64 -9.05
C GLY A 88 -4.91 3.85 -10.23
N VAL A 89 -4.27 2.70 -10.00
CA VAL A 89 -3.83 1.79 -11.06
C VAL A 89 -5.00 0.92 -11.49
N LYS A 90 -5.21 0.83 -12.80
CA LYS A 90 -6.25 -0.03 -13.38
C LYS A 90 -5.93 -1.50 -13.11
N LEU A 91 -6.86 -2.20 -12.48
CA LEU A 91 -6.71 -3.62 -12.21
C LEU A 91 -6.88 -4.45 -13.48
N GLY A 92 -6.08 -5.49 -13.62
CA GLY A 92 -5.96 -6.30 -14.83
C GLY A 92 -6.52 -7.71 -14.71
N ILE A 93 -5.98 -8.61 -15.52
CA ILE A 93 -6.46 -10.00 -15.67
C ILE A 93 -6.28 -10.84 -14.40
N GLU A 94 -5.29 -10.51 -13.56
CA GLU A 94 -5.06 -11.20 -12.30
C GLU A 94 -6.23 -11.04 -11.33
N THR A 95 -6.98 -9.94 -11.42
CA THR A 95 -8.23 -9.75 -10.66
C THR A 95 -9.22 -10.88 -10.95
N ASN A 96 -9.40 -11.23 -12.24
CA ASN A 96 -10.32 -12.28 -12.63
C ASN A 96 -9.86 -13.66 -12.13
N ARG A 97 -8.56 -13.93 -12.16
CA ARG A 97 -7.98 -15.17 -11.61
C ARG A 97 -8.24 -15.28 -10.11
N ARG A 98 -8.05 -14.20 -9.34
CA ARG A 98 -8.31 -14.20 -7.90
C ARG A 98 -9.78 -14.39 -7.57
N ILE A 99 -10.68 -13.76 -8.33
CA ILE A 99 -12.12 -13.95 -8.20
C ILE A 99 -12.48 -15.42 -8.47
N LEU A 100 -12.01 -16.01 -9.56
CA LEU A 100 -12.26 -17.41 -9.91
C LEU A 100 -11.73 -18.38 -8.83
N THR A 101 -10.52 -18.12 -8.34
CA THR A 101 -9.95 -18.92 -7.23
C THR A 101 -10.76 -18.76 -5.95
N GLY A 102 -11.29 -17.58 -5.66
CA GLY A 102 -12.18 -17.33 -4.54
C GLY A 102 -13.49 -18.12 -4.65
N PHE A 103 -14.10 -18.15 -5.84
CA PHE A 103 -15.29 -18.98 -6.10
C PHE A 103 -15.01 -20.46 -5.88
N ALA A 104 -13.89 -20.97 -6.41
CA ALA A 104 -13.50 -22.37 -6.22
C ALA A 104 -13.30 -22.71 -4.73
N ARG A 105 -12.63 -21.81 -3.98
CA ARG A 105 -12.45 -21.99 -2.52
C ARG A 105 -13.77 -21.97 -1.76
N LYS A 106 -14.68 -21.06 -2.11
CA LYS A 106 -16.00 -20.97 -1.48
C LYS A 106 -16.82 -22.24 -1.74
N SER A 107 -16.82 -22.74 -2.97
CA SER A 107 -17.48 -24.00 -3.33
C SER A 107 -16.88 -25.18 -2.55
N TYR A 108 -15.55 -25.22 -2.41
CA TYR A 108 -14.89 -26.23 -1.60
C TYR A 108 -15.23 -26.10 -0.11
N ALA A 109 -15.25 -24.88 0.44
CA ALA A 109 -15.60 -24.64 1.84
C ALA A 109 -17.06 -25.03 2.16
N SER A 110 -17.98 -24.92 1.19
CA SER A 110 -19.35 -25.37 1.36
C SER A 110 -19.49 -26.90 1.44
N LEU A 111 -18.52 -27.67 0.90
CA LEU A 111 -18.47 -29.11 0.94
C LEU A 111 -17.66 -29.63 2.14
N VAL A 112 -16.81 -28.83 2.73
CA VAL A 112 -15.93 -29.20 3.85
C VAL A 112 -16.18 -28.25 5.03
N PRO A 113 -16.95 -28.65 6.04
CA PRO A 113 -17.36 -27.80 7.16
C PRO A 113 -16.22 -27.16 7.96
N SER A 114 -15.03 -27.76 7.91
CA SER A 114 -13.81 -27.20 8.57
C SER A 114 -13.11 -26.13 7.78
N ALA A 115 -13.48 -25.87 6.53
CA ALA A 115 -12.89 -24.82 5.72
C ALA A 115 -13.53 -23.47 6.08
N GLN A 116 -12.69 -22.48 6.42
CA GLN A 116 -13.16 -21.10 6.69
C GLN A 116 -13.72 -20.48 5.41
N ASP A 117 -14.95 -19.99 5.45
CA ASP A 117 -15.55 -19.19 4.38
C ASP A 117 -14.94 -17.78 4.44
N ARG A 118 -13.98 -17.50 3.56
CA ARG A 118 -13.33 -16.19 3.45
C ARG A 118 -14.01 -15.27 2.43
N GLY A 119 -15.25 -15.51 2.07
CA GLY A 119 -15.96 -14.67 1.09
C GLY A 119 -15.27 -14.57 -0.26
N ILE A 120 -16.00 -14.11 -1.28
CA ILE A 120 -15.43 -13.77 -2.58
C ILE A 120 -15.36 -12.26 -2.64
N PRO A 121 -14.16 -11.65 -2.65
CA PRO A 121 -14.06 -10.22 -2.76
C PRO A 121 -14.39 -9.79 -4.19
N TRP A 122 -15.26 -8.83 -4.32
CA TRP A 122 -15.46 -8.07 -5.55
C TRP A 122 -14.34 -7.01 -5.65
N ILE A 123 -13.12 -7.44 -5.91
CA ILE A 123 -11.90 -6.62 -5.81
C ILE A 123 -12.05 -5.28 -6.53
N ASN A 124 -12.49 -5.27 -7.78
CA ASN A 124 -12.65 -4.03 -8.54
C ASN A 124 -13.64 -3.07 -7.86
N ARG A 125 -14.76 -3.58 -7.36
CA ARG A 125 -15.75 -2.76 -6.68
C ARG A 125 -15.24 -2.26 -5.33
N ALA A 126 -14.66 -3.14 -4.53
CA ALA A 126 -14.07 -2.76 -3.25
C ALA A 126 -12.98 -1.68 -3.43
N TYR A 127 -12.12 -1.83 -4.46
CA TYR A 127 -11.13 -0.82 -4.78
C TYR A 127 -11.74 0.53 -5.14
N GLN A 128 -12.81 0.55 -5.93
CA GLN A 128 -13.52 1.77 -6.29
C GLN A 128 -14.29 2.38 -5.11
N ASP A 129 -14.96 1.55 -4.31
CA ASP A 129 -15.69 1.99 -3.12
C ASP A 129 -14.71 2.58 -2.09
N ASN A 130 -13.54 1.96 -1.88
CA ASN A 130 -12.49 2.46 -0.99
C ASN A 130 -12.01 3.86 -1.41
N PHE A 131 -11.92 4.17 -2.70
CA PHE A 131 -11.57 5.52 -3.14
C PHE A 131 -12.52 6.60 -2.59
N ALA A 132 -13.82 6.37 -2.67
CA ALA A 132 -14.81 7.32 -2.16
C ALA A 132 -14.82 7.38 -0.62
N LEU A 133 -14.65 6.22 0.04
CA LEU A 133 -14.56 6.16 1.50
C LEU A 133 -13.32 6.89 2.01
N LEU A 134 -12.17 6.75 1.34
CA LEU A 134 -10.94 7.48 1.65
C LEU A 134 -11.14 8.99 1.56
N GLN A 135 -11.74 9.48 0.46
CA GLN A 135 -12.01 10.90 0.30
C GLN A 135 -12.89 11.42 1.45
N ALA A 136 -13.95 10.69 1.79
CA ALA A 136 -14.87 11.08 2.86
C ALA A 136 -14.19 11.08 4.23
N ALA A 137 -13.36 10.09 4.54
CA ALA A 137 -12.70 9.94 5.83
C ALA A 137 -11.55 10.93 6.03
N LEU A 138 -10.79 11.24 4.97
CA LEU A 138 -9.59 12.09 5.05
C LEU A 138 -9.91 13.58 4.92
N ARG A 139 -10.89 13.96 4.12
CA ARG A 139 -11.27 15.38 3.92
C ARG A 139 -11.41 16.19 5.21
N PRO A 140 -12.14 15.75 6.26
CA PRO A 140 -12.33 16.53 7.48
C PRO A 140 -11.06 16.65 8.34
N ARG A 141 -10.01 15.85 8.07
CA ARG A 141 -8.74 15.86 8.81
C ARG A 141 -7.73 16.84 8.21
N LEU A 142 -7.95 17.31 6.98
CA LEU A 142 -6.97 18.06 6.21
C LEU A 142 -7.28 19.55 6.19
N ARG A 143 -6.24 20.39 6.27
CA ARG A 143 -6.31 21.86 6.25
C ARG A 143 -5.20 22.43 5.37
N PRO A 144 -5.37 23.65 4.83
CA PRO A 144 -4.41 24.28 3.90
C PRO A 144 -2.99 24.47 4.46
N ASP A 145 -2.86 24.58 5.77
CA ASP A 145 -1.59 24.84 6.47
C ASP A 145 -0.79 23.57 6.79
N MET A 146 -1.28 22.39 6.38
CA MET A 146 -0.66 21.11 6.71
C MET A 146 0.42 20.70 5.71
N ASN A 147 1.38 19.94 6.24
CA ASN A 147 2.32 19.12 5.48
C ASN A 147 1.88 17.65 5.57
N VAL A 148 1.39 17.12 4.48
CA VAL A 148 0.85 15.75 4.41
C VAL A 148 1.88 14.86 3.72
N PHE A 149 2.36 13.85 4.42
CA PHE A 149 3.28 12.84 3.89
C PHE A 149 2.49 11.59 3.54
N THR A 150 2.71 11.07 2.35
CA THR A 150 2.05 9.85 1.89
C THR A 150 2.91 9.11 0.87
N HIS A 151 2.39 7.99 0.41
CA HIS A 151 2.97 7.21 -0.66
C HIS A 151 3.27 8.06 -1.91
N ASN A 152 4.18 7.57 -2.72
CA ASN A 152 4.46 8.19 -4.00
C ASN A 152 3.49 7.70 -5.11
N PRO A 153 3.40 8.41 -6.24
CA PRO A 153 2.43 8.08 -7.30
C PRO A 153 2.69 6.77 -8.03
N TRP A 154 3.79 6.08 -7.75
CA TRP A 154 4.11 4.75 -8.28
C TRP A 154 4.02 3.64 -7.23
N GLY A 155 3.62 3.99 -5.98
CA GLY A 155 3.36 3.02 -4.92
C GLY A 155 4.59 2.24 -4.46
N GLU A 156 5.74 2.90 -4.28
CA GLU A 156 7.03 2.40 -3.81
C GLU A 156 7.49 1.12 -4.53
N TYR A 157 6.89 -0.01 -4.17
CA TYR A 157 7.20 -1.33 -4.75
C TYR A 157 6.14 -1.83 -5.76
N GLY A 158 5.24 -0.93 -6.17
CA GLY A 158 4.15 -1.29 -7.07
C GLY A 158 2.97 -1.90 -6.31
N HIS A 159 2.43 -1.16 -5.33
CA HIS A 159 1.22 -1.53 -4.60
C HIS A 159 0.04 -0.65 -5.04
N GLU A 160 -1.05 -1.29 -5.45
CA GLU A 160 -2.21 -0.63 -6.02
C GLU A 160 -2.88 0.35 -5.02
N GLU A 161 -2.99 -0.03 -3.75
CA GLU A 161 -3.63 0.79 -2.72
C GLU A 161 -2.76 1.97 -2.30
N HIS A 162 -1.43 1.88 -2.41
CA HIS A 162 -0.54 3.04 -2.23
C HIS A 162 -0.81 4.10 -3.30
N VAL A 163 -0.87 3.68 -4.57
CA VAL A 163 -1.20 4.59 -5.68
C VAL A 163 -2.59 5.18 -5.50
N GLN A 164 -3.56 4.39 -5.04
CA GLN A 164 -4.92 4.89 -4.75
C GLN A 164 -4.92 5.97 -3.68
N LEU A 165 -4.23 5.74 -2.56
CA LEU A 165 -4.14 6.70 -1.47
C LEU A 165 -3.47 8.00 -1.93
N PHE A 166 -2.37 7.90 -2.70
CA PHE A 166 -1.76 9.08 -3.33
C PHE A 166 -2.77 9.84 -4.18
N ARG A 167 -3.52 9.16 -5.06
CA ARG A 167 -4.52 9.80 -5.94
C ARG A 167 -5.63 10.50 -5.17
N VAL A 168 -6.10 9.91 -4.09
CA VAL A 168 -7.10 10.55 -3.19
C VAL A 168 -6.54 11.83 -2.59
N LEU A 169 -5.33 11.78 -2.03
CA LEU A 169 -4.71 12.92 -1.37
C LEU A 169 -4.31 14.01 -2.37
N ASP A 170 -3.86 13.63 -3.55
CA ASP A 170 -3.56 14.59 -4.62
C ASP A 170 -4.80 15.36 -5.08
N GLY A 171 -5.94 14.67 -5.24
CA GLY A 171 -7.23 15.32 -5.50
C GLY A 171 -7.68 16.25 -4.37
N LEU A 172 -7.57 15.80 -3.12
CA LEU A 172 -7.90 16.62 -1.95
C LEU A 172 -6.95 17.83 -1.79
N ARG A 173 -5.68 17.69 -2.15
CA ARG A 173 -4.72 18.80 -2.18
C ARG A 173 -5.16 19.92 -3.12
N GLN A 174 -5.63 19.57 -4.31
CA GLN A 174 -6.11 20.56 -5.29
C GLN A 174 -7.33 21.34 -4.79
N GLU A 175 -8.16 20.70 -3.96
CA GLU A 175 -9.34 21.33 -3.39
C GLU A 175 -9.05 22.15 -2.12
N ILE A 176 -8.17 21.66 -1.24
CA ILE A 176 -7.94 22.19 0.11
C ILE A 176 -6.71 23.10 0.16
N GLY A 177 -5.65 22.76 -0.60
CA GLY A 177 -4.45 23.61 -0.70
C GLY A 177 -3.31 23.25 0.27
N PHE A 178 -3.28 22.04 0.87
CA PHE A 178 -2.16 21.59 1.70
C PHE A 178 -0.95 21.19 0.85
N LYS A 179 0.22 21.07 1.49
CA LYS A 179 1.41 20.53 0.84
C LYS A 179 1.44 19.02 0.93
N LEU A 180 1.55 18.35 -0.20
CA LEU A 180 1.65 16.90 -0.29
C LEU A 180 3.10 16.50 -0.55
N TRP A 181 3.68 15.72 0.35
CA TRP A 181 5.05 15.23 0.29
C TRP A 181 5.07 13.74 -0.01
N MET A 182 5.97 13.33 -0.89
CA MET A 182 6.17 11.92 -1.23
C MET A 182 7.59 11.46 -0.87
N SER A 183 7.71 10.18 -0.52
CA SER A 183 8.98 9.51 -0.28
C SER A 183 9.67 9.11 -1.57
N ASN A 184 10.96 8.74 -1.47
CA ASN A 184 11.84 8.47 -2.61
C ASN A 184 12.05 6.97 -2.91
N TYR A 185 11.22 6.10 -2.36
CA TYR A 185 11.38 4.65 -2.58
C TYR A 185 10.84 4.21 -3.94
N CYS A 186 11.57 3.30 -4.59
CA CYS A 186 11.17 2.73 -5.87
C CYS A 186 11.77 1.33 -6.06
N THR A 187 11.04 0.45 -6.70
CA THR A 187 11.55 -0.86 -7.13
C THR A 187 11.58 -0.97 -8.64
N ASN A 188 12.26 -2.01 -9.14
CA ASN A 188 12.22 -2.36 -10.55
C ASN A 188 10.79 -2.59 -11.07
N ARG A 189 9.89 -3.13 -10.22
CA ARG A 189 8.47 -3.36 -10.58
C ARG A 189 7.71 -2.04 -10.74
N ALA A 190 7.92 -1.08 -9.83
CA ALA A 190 7.23 0.22 -9.86
C ALA A 190 7.81 1.18 -10.92
N LEU A 191 9.05 0.92 -11.38
CA LEU A 191 9.79 1.80 -12.27
C LEU A 191 9.04 2.20 -13.55
N PRO A 192 8.32 1.32 -14.26
CA PRO A 192 7.57 1.73 -15.46
C PRO A 192 6.54 2.84 -15.20
N LEU A 193 5.93 2.84 -14.01
CA LEU A 193 5.02 3.92 -13.60
C LEU A 193 5.80 5.15 -13.14
N ALA A 194 6.84 4.97 -12.33
CA ALA A 194 7.67 6.04 -11.79
C ALA A 194 8.28 6.91 -12.91
N MET A 195 8.73 6.30 -13.99
CA MET A 195 9.30 6.99 -15.16
C MET A 195 8.36 8.06 -15.75
N ARG A 196 7.05 7.90 -15.62
CA ARG A 196 6.06 8.87 -16.12
C ARG A 196 5.98 10.14 -15.28
N TYR A 197 6.46 10.06 -14.03
CA TYR A 197 6.44 11.18 -13.10
C TYR A 197 7.80 11.89 -12.98
N PHE A 198 8.90 11.25 -13.36
CA PHE A 198 10.24 11.77 -13.10
C PHE A 198 10.49 13.13 -13.73
N ALA A 199 10.01 13.39 -14.94
CA ALA A 199 10.17 14.71 -15.56
C ALA A 199 9.42 15.83 -14.81
N LYS A 200 8.34 15.49 -14.10
CA LYS A 200 7.57 16.41 -13.25
C LYS A 200 8.08 16.43 -11.80
N ALA A 201 8.87 15.43 -11.41
CA ALA A 201 9.42 15.25 -10.07
C ALA A 201 10.83 15.85 -9.92
N ALA A 202 11.28 16.65 -10.86
CA ALA A 202 12.51 17.41 -10.75
C ALA A 202 12.24 18.70 -9.97
N GLY A 203 12.76 18.81 -8.77
CA GLY A 203 12.54 20.00 -7.93
C GLY A 203 13.29 19.90 -6.61
N PRO A 204 13.14 20.91 -5.75
CA PRO A 204 13.78 20.87 -4.45
C PRO A 204 13.30 19.69 -3.63
N TYR A 205 14.23 19.04 -2.94
CA TYR A 205 13.96 17.94 -2.03
C TYR A 205 14.68 18.13 -0.69
N VAL A 206 14.16 17.48 0.31
CA VAL A 206 14.76 17.45 1.66
C VAL A 206 15.27 16.05 1.93
N ARG A 207 16.52 15.95 2.36
CA ARG A 207 17.17 14.70 2.73
C ARG A 207 17.27 14.63 4.26
N LEU A 208 16.84 13.53 4.83
CA LEU A 208 16.83 13.31 6.29
C LEU A 208 17.45 11.96 6.64
N PRO A 209 18.27 11.90 7.69
CA PRO A 209 18.84 10.65 8.18
C PRO A 209 17.76 9.78 8.81
N VAL A 210 17.85 8.46 8.59
CA VAL A 210 16.95 7.47 9.20
C VAL A 210 17.49 7.05 10.57
N ASP A 211 16.65 7.13 11.59
CA ASP A 211 16.91 6.53 12.90
C ASP A 211 16.59 5.02 12.84
N LYS A 212 17.57 4.25 12.36
CA LYS A 212 17.41 2.80 12.15
C LYS A 212 17.12 2.04 13.44
N ASP A 213 17.67 2.47 14.56
CA ASP A 213 17.43 1.82 15.86
C ASP A 213 15.99 2.00 16.32
N TYR A 214 15.42 3.17 16.05
CA TYR A 214 14.02 3.42 16.34
C TYR A 214 13.10 2.66 15.38
N ALA A 215 13.41 2.67 14.09
CA ALA A 215 12.65 1.91 13.09
C ALA A 215 12.67 0.40 13.41
N GLN A 216 13.83 -0.14 13.83
CA GLN A 216 13.93 -1.56 14.24
C GLN A 216 13.07 -1.85 15.49
N LYS A 217 13.07 -0.99 16.50
CA LYS A 217 12.21 -1.18 17.69
C LYS A 217 10.73 -1.24 17.34
N LEU A 218 10.30 -0.46 16.33
CA LEU A 218 8.93 -0.51 15.84
C LEU A 218 8.67 -1.80 15.03
N ALA A 219 9.58 -2.21 14.18
CA ALA A 219 9.49 -3.50 13.49
C ALA A 219 9.39 -4.67 14.49
N ASP A 220 10.18 -4.62 15.59
CA ASP A 220 10.12 -5.61 16.67
C ASP A 220 8.74 -5.67 17.33
N LEU A 221 8.02 -4.53 17.41
CA LEU A 221 6.66 -4.50 17.90
C LEU A 221 5.69 -5.22 16.93
N TYR A 222 5.82 -5.01 15.63
CA TYR A 222 5.05 -5.75 14.61
C TYR A 222 5.38 -7.25 14.64
N ILE A 223 6.66 -7.61 14.79
CA ILE A 223 7.10 -9.01 14.92
C ILE A 223 6.51 -9.64 16.19
N LYS A 224 6.57 -8.96 17.34
CA LYS A 224 6.00 -9.40 18.61
C LYS A 224 4.52 -9.78 18.49
N HIS A 225 3.76 -9.00 17.74
CA HIS A 225 2.33 -9.24 17.53
C HIS A 225 2.03 -10.17 16.34
N GLY A 226 3.04 -10.61 15.58
CA GLY A 226 2.88 -11.55 14.46
C GLY A 226 2.23 -10.93 13.22
N CYS A 227 2.39 -9.61 13.01
CA CYS A 227 1.87 -8.92 11.83
C CYS A 227 2.95 -8.20 11.00
N TRP A 228 4.22 -8.52 11.21
CA TRP A 228 5.29 -8.10 10.32
C TRP A 228 5.22 -8.89 9.00
N THR A 229 4.93 -8.22 7.90
CA THR A 229 4.73 -8.85 6.59
C THR A 229 5.94 -8.78 5.67
N TRP A 230 7.00 -8.09 6.12
CA TRP A 230 8.24 -7.90 5.36
C TRP A 230 9.30 -8.93 5.70
N PRO A 231 10.33 -9.12 4.83
CA PRO A 231 11.44 -10.02 5.12
C PRO A 231 12.11 -9.70 6.47
N ALA A 232 12.52 -10.74 7.20
CA ALA A 232 13.18 -10.57 8.49
C ALA A 232 14.54 -9.87 8.40
N ASP A 233 15.14 -9.85 7.21
CA ASP A 233 16.41 -9.18 6.91
C ASP A 233 16.24 -7.80 6.28
N TRP A 234 15.05 -7.21 6.38
CA TRP A 234 14.80 -5.84 5.93
C TRP A 234 15.84 -4.87 6.50
N ARG A 235 16.33 -3.98 5.65
CA ARG A 235 17.32 -2.95 6.02
C ARG A 235 16.84 -1.59 5.57
N TRP A 236 16.78 -0.65 6.49
CA TRP A 236 16.52 0.75 6.16
C TRP A 236 17.73 1.38 5.48
N PHE A 237 17.47 2.27 4.56
CA PHE A 237 18.49 3.14 3.98
C PHE A 237 19.05 4.09 5.06
N ASP A 238 20.21 4.70 4.79
CA ASP A 238 20.82 5.66 5.72
C ASP A 238 20.03 6.98 5.76
N GLU A 239 19.43 7.35 4.63
CA GLU A 239 18.67 8.57 4.44
C GLU A 239 17.41 8.32 3.61
N GLU A 240 16.41 9.15 3.85
CA GLU A 240 15.21 9.30 3.01
C GLU A 240 15.18 10.69 2.40
N CYS A 241 14.65 10.79 1.20
CA CYS A 241 14.43 12.06 0.53
C CYS A 241 12.94 12.29 0.34
N PHE A 242 12.50 13.49 0.67
CA PHE A 242 11.12 13.93 0.45
C PHE A 242 11.10 15.09 -0.52
N MET A 243 10.14 15.08 -1.44
CA MET A 243 9.84 16.21 -2.27
C MET A 243 8.33 16.44 -2.33
N GLU A 244 7.95 17.65 -2.64
CA GLU A 244 6.55 17.96 -2.89
C GLU A 244 6.07 17.19 -4.13
N ALA A 245 4.94 16.50 -3.98
CA ALA A 245 4.40 15.65 -5.02
C ALA A 245 4.16 16.43 -6.33
N PRO A 246 4.48 15.83 -7.49
CA PRO A 246 4.22 16.48 -8.76
C PRO A 246 2.72 16.73 -8.94
N SER A 247 2.36 17.87 -9.53
CA SER A 247 0.97 18.16 -9.92
C SER A 247 0.78 17.91 -11.41
N ASP A 248 -0.45 17.58 -11.81
CA ASP A 248 -0.76 17.39 -13.22
C ASP A 248 -0.55 18.66 -14.05
N ASP A 249 -0.70 19.83 -13.42
CA ASP A 249 -0.47 21.13 -14.05
C ASP A 249 1.01 21.51 -14.23
N ARG A 250 1.91 20.74 -13.63
CA ARG A 250 3.35 21.00 -13.77
C ARG A 250 3.82 20.51 -15.13
N GLU A 251 4.31 21.44 -15.94
CA GLU A 251 4.94 21.07 -17.21
C GLU A 251 6.20 20.23 -16.97
N PRO A 252 6.38 19.14 -17.73
CA PRO A 252 7.61 18.36 -17.69
C PRO A 252 8.80 19.23 -18.07
N LEU A 253 9.92 19.07 -17.36
CA LEU A 253 11.17 19.72 -17.71
C LEU A 253 11.86 18.95 -18.85
N ASP A 254 12.41 19.66 -19.84
CA ASP A 254 13.26 19.05 -20.88
C ASP A 254 14.53 18.43 -20.28
N PHE A 255 15.03 19.05 -19.22
CA PHE A 255 16.16 18.56 -18.43
C PHE A 255 15.99 18.95 -16.97
N GLY A 256 16.21 17.97 -16.08
CA GLY A 256 16.16 18.21 -14.64
C GLY A 256 16.91 17.12 -13.87
N HIS A 257 17.43 17.49 -12.71
CA HIS A 257 18.01 16.53 -11.80
C HIS A 257 16.89 15.86 -10.98
N LEU A 258 16.81 14.54 -11.07
CA LEU A 258 15.93 13.76 -10.24
C LEU A 258 16.46 13.77 -8.78
N PHE A 259 15.55 13.80 -7.82
CA PHE A 259 15.92 13.56 -6.43
C PHE A 259 16.45 12.13 -6.22
N PRO A 260 17.33 11.91 -5.23
CA PRO A 260 17.90 10.58 -4.98
C PRO A 260 16.82 9.54 -4.71
N LEU A 261 16.88 8.39 -5.38
CA LEU A 261 15.95 7.28 -5.18
C LEU A 261 16.55 6.21 -4.28
N ASN A 262 15.78 5.77 -3.31
CA ASN A 262 16.05 4.56 -2.54
C ASN A 262 15.55 3.35 -3.33
N MET A 263 16.42 2.84 -4.20
CA MET A 263 16.09 1.70 -5.05
C MET A 263 16.33 0.38 -4.32
N PHE A 264 15.34 -0.50 -4.36
CA PHE A 264 15.46 -1.86 -3.83
C PHE A 264 14.79 -2.87 -4.75
N THR A 265 15.07 -4.15 -4.55
CA THR A 265 14.49 -5.22 -5.35
C THR A 265 13.54 -6.06 -4.51
N MET A 266 12.44 -6.45 -5.10
CA MET A 266 11.55 -7.47 -4.55
C MET A 266 11.59 -8.70 -5.45
N SER A 267 11.61 -9.88 -4.85
CA SER A 267 11.38 -11.11 -5.61
C SER A 267 9.97 -11.07 -6.20
N GLU A 268 9.86 -11.39 -7.48
CA GLU A 268 8.55 -11.59 -8.10
C GLU A 268 7.71 -12.52 -7.22
N PRO A 269 6.43 -12.19 -6.94
CA PRO A 269 5.54 -13.10 -6.26
C PRO A 269 5.53 -14.39 -7.06
N LYS A 270 5.95 -15.49 -6.42
CA LYS A 270 5.96 -16.81 -7.07
C LYS A 270 4.59 -17.01 -7.67
N SER A 271 4.52 -17.00 -9.00
CA SER A 271 3.25 -17.06 -9.72
C SER A 271 2.45 -18.21 -9.15
N SER A 272 1.22 -17.95 -8.75
CA SER A 272 0.29 -18.96 -8.22
C SER A 272 -0.06 -20.07 -9.23
N LEU A 273 0.61 -20.08 -10.38
CA LEU A 273 0.43 -21.08 -11.43
C LEU A 273 0.64 -22.52 -10.92
N ARG A 274 1.56 -22.72 -9.95
CA ARG A 274 1.73 -24.06 -9.36
C ARG A 274 0.58 -24.46 -8.45
N MET A 275 -0.10 -23.53 -7.82
CA MET A 275 -1.25 -23.83 -6.96
C MET A 275 -2.55 -23.96 -7.78
N THR A 276 -2.69 -23.25 -8.91
CA THR A 276 -3.85 -23.35 -9.81
C THR A 276 -3.89 -24.69 -10.54
N THR A 277 -2.76 -25.25 -10.95
CA THR A 277 -2.72 -26.59 -11.57
C THR A 277 -3.10 -27.69 -10.60
N THR A 278 -2.70 -27.61 -9.32
CA THR A 278 -3.06 -28.61 -8.29
C THR A 278 -4.53 -28.48 -7.91
N VAL A 279 -5.08 -27.26 -7.79
CA VAL A 279 -6.52 -27.06 -7.47
C VAL A 279 -7.40 -27.41 -8.65
N ALA A 280 -7.01 -27.08 -9.88
CA ALA A 280 -7.75 -27.46 -11.09
C ALA A 280 -7.73 -28.97 -11.32
N ALA A 281 -6.61 -29.63 -11.07
CA ALA A 281 -6.51 -31.10 -11.12
C ALA A 281 -7.35 -31.79 -10.05
N SER A 282 -7.41 -31.20 -8.84
CA SER A 282 -8.24 -31.71 -7.74
C SER A 282 -9.74 -31.51 -8.00
N ALA A 283 -10.12 -30.35 -8.57
CA ALA A 283 -11.52 -30.07 -8.94
C ALA A 283 -12.01 -30.94 -10.10
N ALA A 284 -11.17 -31.20 -11.11
CA ALA A 284 -11.47 -32.13 -12.20
C ALA A 284 -11.52 -33.56 -11.72
N GLY A 285 -10.66 -33.95 -10.76
CA GLY A 285 -10.70 -35.30 -10.15
C GLY A 285 -11.97 -35.53 -9.35
N VAL A 286 -12.45 -34.55 -8.60
CA VAL A 286 -13.72 -34.65 -7.83
C VAL A 286 -14.92 -34.69 -8.77
N ALA A 287 -14.93 -33.94 -9.87
CA ALA A 287 -15.99 -33.94 -10.85
C ALA A 287 -16.09 -35.33 -11.58
N LEU A 288 -14.95 -35.91 -11.94
CA LEU A 288 -14.87 -37.24 -12.55
C LEU A 288 -15.26 -38.34 -11.58
N ALA A 289 -14.91 -38.22 -10.28
CA ALA A 289 -15.35 -39.19 -9.25
C ALA A 289 -16.86 -39.12 -8.96
N ALA A 290 -17.44 -37.90 -9.03
CA ALA A 290 -18.90 -37.75 -8.88
C ALA A 290 -19.70 -38.34 -10.04
N ILE A 291 -19.19 -38.29 -11.27
CA ILE A 291 -19.80 -38.89 -12.44
C ILE A 291 -19.71 -40.42 -12.41
N ALA A 292 -18.60 -40.97 -11.89
CA ALA A 292 -18.40 -42.42 -11.77
C ALA A 292 -19.22 -43.08 -10.65
N LEU A 293 -19.85 -42.32 -9.76
CA LEU A 293 -20.72 -42.84 -8.68
C LEU A 293 -22.22 -42.74 -9.01
N THR A 294 -22.58 -42.24 -10.20
CA THR A 294 -23.97 -42.08 -10.66
C THR A 294 -24.35 -43.05 -11.80
N ASP A 295 -23.43 -43.92 -12.24
CA ASP A 295 -23.67 -45.08 -13.08
C ASP A 295 -23.59 -46.39 -12.22
#